data_f5ec01856e18ffaa594cb24b9f3a6a79
#
_entry.id   f5ec01856e18ffaa594cb24b9f3a6a79
#
_cell.length_a   1.000
_cell.length_b   1.000
_cell.length_c   1.000
_cell.angle_alpha   90.00
_cell.angle_beta   90.00
_cell.angle_gamma   90.00
#
_symmetry.space_group_name_H-M   'P 1'
#
loop_
_entity.id
_entity.type
_entity.pdbx_description
1 polymer ?
#
loop_
_entity_poly.entity_id
_entity_poly.type
_entity_poly.pdbx_seq_one_letter_code
_entity_poly.pdbx_strand_id
1 'polypeptide(L)'
;MNVQPIKQRFGIIGSSPGLDRAISNVAQVAPTDLSVLIQGESGSGKEVLPQVLHAYSARKHGPYIAVNCGAIPEGTIDSELFGHEKGSFTGAHEARKGYFEVANGGTIFLDEVGELPLTTQVRLLRVLETGEFIRVGSSKAQKTNVRVVAATNVQMLQAVAKGTFREDLYYRLNTVPIHVPPLRERKEDIHLLFRFFAQEAAARYKAPPLTLTEEAQRMLIAYRWPGNIRQLRNLVEQMSVIEQTREVDVKTLRDYLPEESTALVPASAGGGIESISERELIYKFLYDMKSDLNALKEQVRSLVAGQPMPAATMPPVYREELYI
;
A
#
# COMPACT_ATOMS: atom_id res chain seq x y z
N MET A 1 28.58 -4.75 -8.61
CA MET A 1 28.69 -4.65 -7.14
C MET A 1 28.07 -5.91 -6.52
N ASN A 2 28.69 -6.50 -5.48
CA ASN A 2 28.07 -7.64 -4.80
C ASN A 2 26.97 -7.10 -3.85
N VAL A 3 25.70 -7.42 -4.12
CA VAL A 3 24.55 -6.97 -3.32
C VAL A 3 24.18 -7.91 -2.17
N GLN A 4 24.81 -9.10 -2.09
CA GLN A 4 24.50 -10.10 -1.07
C GLN A 4 24.70 -9.61 0.38
N PRO A 5 25.80 -8.89 0.73
CA PRO A 5 25.95 -8.36 2.09
C PRO A 5 24.86 -7.36 2.48
N ILE A 6 24.35 -6.59 1.49
CA ILE A 6 23.25 -5.64 1.70
C ILE A 6 21.97 -6.41 1.98
N LYS A 7 21.64 -7.42 1.16
CA LYS A 7 20.47 -8.26 1.36
C LYS A 7 20.44 -8.90 2.74
N GLN A 8 21.56 -9.52 3.14
CA GLN A 8 21.67 -10.16 4.45
C GLN A 8 21.49 -9.18 5.60
N ARG A 9 22.12 -7.99 5.52
CA ARG A 9 22.02 -6.98 6.56
C ARG A 9 20.61 -6.42 6.74
N PHE A 10 19.86 -6.26 5.65
CA PHE A 10 18.52 -5.63 5.66
C PHE A 10 17.37 -6.64 5.53
N GLY A 11 17.67 -7.95 5.56
CA GLY A 11 16.64 -8.97 5.46
C GLY A 11 15.92 -9.00 4.10
N ILE A 12 16.58 -8.57 3.03
CA ILE A 12 16.00 -8.57 1.69
C ILE A 12 16.13 -9.96 1.08
N ILE A 13 14.99 -10.57 0.79
CA ILE A 13 14.91 -11.92 0.21
C ILE A 13 14.60 -11.82 -1.27
N GLY A 14 15.35 -12.57 -2.06
CA GLY A 14 15.21 -12.65 -3.49
C GLY A 14 16.54 -12.66 -4.21
N SER A 15 16.52 -13.12 -5.46
CA SER A 15 17.69 -13.24 -6.34
C SER A 15 17.40 -12.70 -7.75
N SER A 16 16.24 -12.10 -7.95
CA SER A 16 15.85 -11.57 -9.25
C SER A 16 16.76 -10.44 -9.71
N PRO A 17 17.14 -10.42 -11.00
CA PRO A 17 18.03 -9.38 -11.56
C PRO A 17 17.47 -7.96 -11.41
N GLY A 18 16.12 -7.81 -11.46
CA GLY A 18 15.46 -6.51 -11.27
C GLY A 18 15.63 -5.95 -9.86
N LEU A 19 15.47 -6.81 -8.83
CA LEU A 19 15.71 -6.45 -7.44
C LEU A 19 17.19 -6.12 -7.20
N ASP A 20 18.11 -6.93 -7.74
CA ASP A 20 19.56 -6.72 -7.60
C ASP A 20 20.00 -5.40 -8.23
N ARG A 21 19.43 -5.04 -9.37
CA ARG A 21 19.65 -3.75 -10.01
C ARG A 21 19.16 -2.59 -9.14
N ALA A 22 17.95 -2.70 -8.56
CA ALA A 22 17.41 -1.67 -7.67
C ALA A 22 18.32 -1.46 -6.45
N ILE A 23 18.76 -2.53 -5.78
CA ILE A 23 19.67 -2.47 -4.64
C ILE A 23 21.03 -1.88 -5.03
N SER A 24 21.58 -2.29 -6.18
CA SER A 24 22.87 -1.77 -6.69
C SER A 24 22.79 -0.26 -6.95
N ASN A 25 21.71 0.20 -7.57
CA ASN A 25 21.48 1.63 -7.83
C ASN A 25 21.36 2.42 -6.51
N VAL A 26 20.61 1.90 -5.52
CA VAL A 26 20.52 2.49 -4.17
C VAL A 26 21.91 2.65 -3.56
N ALA A 27 22.72 1.60 -3.60
CA ALA A 27 24.06 1.60 -2.99
C ALA A 27 25.02 2.57 -3.70
N GLN A 28 24.90 2.72 -5.03
CA GLN A 28 25.71 3.66 -5.82
C GLN A 28 25.35 5.11 -5.54
N VAL A 29 24.05 5.41 -5.34
CA VAL A 29 23.56 6.77 -5.07
C VAL A 29 23.67 7.15 -3.59
N ALA A 30 23.77 6.18 -2.70
CA ALA A 30 23.81 6.41 -1.25
C ALA A 30 24.83 7.45 -0.81
N PRO A 31 26.10 7.48 -1.30
CA PRO A 31 27.09 8.48 -0.89
C PRO A 31 26.78 9.92 -1.32
N THR A 32 25.85 10.12 -2.25
CA THR A 32 25.46 11.45 -2.74
C THR A 32 24.32 12.04 -1.91
N ASP A 33 24.09 13.36 -2.03
CA ASP A 33 22.93 14.03 -1.43
C ASP A 33 21.75 14.20 -2.42
N LEU A 34 21.79 13.51 -3.56
CA LEU A 34 20.74 13.58 -4.58
C LEU A 34 19.40 13.06 -4.02
N SER A 35 18.30 13.68 -4.44
CA SER A 35 16.96 13.16 -4.20
C SER A 35 16.75 11.87 -4.97
N VAL A 36 16.06 10.91 -4.35
CA VAL A 36 15.78 9.59 -4.93
C VAL A 36 14.28 9.36 -4.90
N LEU A 37 13.73 9.00 -6.07
CA LEU A 37 12.33 8.60 -6.20
C LEU A 37 12.25 7.07 -6.42
N ILE A 38 11.71 6.36 -5.45
CA ILE A 38 11.52 4.91 -5.50
C ILE A 38 10.10 4.63 -6.01
N GLN A 39 10.01 4.00 -7.17
CA GLN A 39 8.74 3.65 -7.80
C GLN A 39 8.50 2.15 -7.71
N GLY A 40 7.29 1.75 -7.36
CA GLY A 40 6.90 0.35 -7.30
C GLY A 40 5.49 0.18 -6.73
N GLU A 41 4.86 -0.92 -7.06
CA GLU A 41 3.52 -1.23 -6.59
C GLU A 41 3.44 -1.34 -5.06
N SER A 42 2.23 -1.19 -4.52
CA SER A 42 1.99 -1.40 -3.09
C SER A 42 2.38 -2.82 -2.69
N GLY A 43 3.06 -2.95 -1.54
CA GLY A 43 3.52 -4.26 -1.04
C GLY A 43 4.69 -4.89 -1.79
N SER A 44 5.38 -4.15 -2.69
CA SER A 44 6.54 -4.66 -3.44
C SER A 44 7.84 -4.73 -2.62
N GLY A 45 7.86 -4.19 -1.39
CA GLY A 45 9.03 -4.15 -0.50
C GLY A 45 9.92 -2.92 -0.70
N LYS A 46 9.38 -1.84 -1.28
CA LYS A 46 10.14 -0.59 -1.53
C LYS A 46 10.59 0.14 -0.28
N GLU A 47 9.92 -0.08 0.85
CA GLU A 47 10.20 0.56 2.15
C GLU A 47 11.55 0.21 2.76
N VAL A 48 12.19 -0.87 2.31
CA VAL A 48 13.52 -1.26 2.81
C VAL A 48 14.64 -0.46 2.14
N LEU A 49 14.46 -0.05 0.88
CA LEU A 49 15.48 0.62 0.10
C LEU A 49 15.93 1.98 0.66
N PRO A 50 15.04 2.83 1.23
CA PRO A 50 15.45 4.06 1.92
C PRO A 50 16.35 3.81 3.13
N GLN A 51 16.14 2.71 3.86
CA GLN A 51 16.98 2.32 4.99
C GLN A 51 18.40 1.93 4.51
N VAL A 52 18.47 1.18 3.42
CA VAL A 52 19.74 0.85 2.76
C VAL A 52 20.45 2.14 2.34
N LEU A 53 19.75 3.04 1.67
CA LEU A 53 20.28 4.32 1.19
C LEU A 53 20.82 5.15 2.35
N HIS A 54 20.08 5.31 3.44
CA HIS A 54 20.53 6.03 4.63
C HIS A 54 21.78 5.39 5.27
N ALA A 55 21.78 4.07 5.46
CA ALA A 55 22.88 3.34 6.11
C ALA A 55 24.19 3.38 5.34
N TYR A 56 24.14 3.56 4.01
CA TYR A 56 25.32 3.69 3.15
C TYR A 56 25.64 5.14 2.75
N SER A 57 24.88 6.12 3.28
CA SER A 57 25.09 7.54 3.02
C SER A 57 26.12 8.18 3.94
N ALA A 58 26.59 9.37 3.58
CA ALA A 58 27.37 10.22 4.46
C ALA A 58 26.61 10.63 5.74
N ARG A 59 25.26 10.55 5.72
CA ARG A 59 24.35 10.92 6.79
C ARG A 59 23.92 9.75 7.69
N LYS A 60 24.58 8.60 7.60
CA LYS A 60 24.24 7.35 8.33
C LYS A 60 24.20 7.47 9.86
N HIS A 61 24.80 8.49 10.43
CA HIS A 61 24.78 8.80 11.86
C HIS A 61 23.78 9.89 12.24
N GLY A 62 23.16 10.54 11.24
CA GLY A 62 22.08 11.51 11.43
C GLY A 62 20.72 10.85 11.65
N PRO A 63 19.69 11.63 11.95
CA PRO A 63 18.35 11.11 12.12
C PRO A 63 17.81 10.50 10.80
N TYR A 64 17.09 9.39 10.91
CA TYR A 64 16.30 8.79 9.84
C TYR A 64 14.83 8.85 10.24
N ILE A 65 14.03 9.60 9.50
CA ILE A 65 12.60 9.78 9.75
C ILE A 65 11.84 9.22 8.55
N ALA A 66 10.96 8.25 8.80
CA ALA A 66 10.06 7.70 7.79
C ALA A 66 8.63 8.21 8.05
N VAL A 67 8.01 8.75 7.01
CA VAL A 67 6.66 9.32 7.06
C VAL A 67 5.85 8.70 5.93
N ASN A 68 4.70 8.12 6.26
CA ASN A 68 3.72 7.72 5.25
C ASN A 68 2.74 8.88 5.04
N CYS A 69 2.81 9.51 3.87
CA CYS A 69 1.99 10.69 3.56
C CYS A 69 0.50 10.34 3.38
N GLY A 70 0.19 9.15 2.89
CA GLY A 70 -1.19 8.70 2.73
C GLY A 70 -1.89 8.34 4.07
N ALA A 71 -1.11 8.08 5.13
CA ALA A 71 -1.67 7.78 6.44
C ALA A 71 -2.01 9.02 7.28
N ILE A 72 -1.54 10.21 6.88
CA ILE A 72 -1.77 11.46 7.62
C ILE A 72 -2.95 12.21 6.98
N PRO A 73 -3.98 12.59 7.73
CA PRO A 73 -5.10 13.36 7.19
C PRO A 73 -4.63 14.69 6.55
N GLU A 74 -5.25 15.08 5.42
CA GLU A 74 -4.91 16.29 4.67
C GLU A 74 -4.88 17.56 5.57
N GLY A 75 -5.84 17.68 6.49
CA GLY A 75 -5.92 18.83 7.40
C GLY A 75 -4.78 18.95 8.41
N THR A 76 -3.97 17.93 8.62
CA THR A 76 -2.88 17.90 9.61
C THR A 76 -1.51 17.69 9.00
N ILE A 77 -1.41 17.26 7.73
CA ILE A 77 -0.15 16.87 7.09
C ILE A 77 0.88 18.03 7.09
N ASP A 78 0.45 19.25 6.84
CA ASP A 78 1.33 20.42 6.89
C ASP A 78 1.91 20.65 8.28
N SER A 79 1.10 20.50 9.32
CA SER A 79 1.51 20.62 10.71
C SER A 79 2.50 19.52 11.13
N GLU A 80 2.30 18.30 10.66
CA GLU A 80 3.21 17.18 10.95
C GLU A 80 4.54 17.33 10.19
N LEU A 81 4.51 17.70 8.91
CA LEU A 81 5.72 17.83 8.11
C LEU A 81 6.56 19.05 8.50
N PHE A 82 5.92 20.22 8.64
CA PHE A 82 6.62 21.50 8.80
C PHE A 82 6.55 22.07 10.21
N GLY A 83 5.72 21.50 11.10
CA GLY A 83 5.50 22.00 12.45
C GLY A 83 4.49 23.15 12.50
N HIS A 84 4.11 23.52 13.70
CA HIS A 84 3.16 24.60 13.94
C HIS A 84 3.52 25.44 15.16
N GLU A 85 3.07 26.71 15.15
CA GLU A 85 3.14 27.60 16.28
C GLU A 85 1.89 27.46 17.16
N LYS A 86 2.01 27.84 18.43
CA LYS A 86 0.89 27.87 19.36
C LYS A 86 -0.25 28.75 18.83
N GLY A 87 -1.49 28.22 18.83
CA GLY A 87 -2.69 28.93 18.39
C GLY A 87 -2.88 28.99 16.88
N SER A 88 -2.12 28.26 16.08
CA SER A 88 -2.21 28.26 14.61
C SER A 88 -3.48 27.60 14.06
N PHE A 89 -4.12 26.74 14.84
CA PHE A 89 -5.42 26.12 14.54
C PHE A 89 -6.11 25.68 15.84
N THR A 90 -7.41 25.34 15.75
CA THR A 90 -8.17 24.83 16.91
C THR A 90 -7.55 23.53 17.42
N GLY A 91 -6.99 23.56 18.65
CA GLY A 91 -6.26 22.44 19.25
C GLY A 91 -4.73 22.59 19.27
N ALA A 92 -4.16 23.63 18.66
CA ALA A 92 -2.73 23.95 18.75
C ALA A 92 -2.39 24.63 20.10
N HIS A 93 -2.46 23.86 21.19
CA HIS A 93 -2.22 24.39 22.54
C HIS A 93 -0.75 24.77 22.78
N GLU A 94 0.18 24.08 22.10
CA GLU A 94 1.62 24.31 22.17
C GLU A 94 2.23 24.29 20.75
N ALA A 95 3.41 24.92 20.61
CA ALA A 95 4.18 24.80 19.36
C ALA A 95 4.83 23.42 19.26
N ARG A 96 4.79 22.82 18.06
CA ARG A 96 5.40 21.49 17.82
C ARG A 96 6.33 21.54 16.61
N LYS A 97 7.48 20.87 16.73
CA LYS A 97 8.43 20.68 15.64
C LYS A 97 7.87 19.72 14.61
N GLY A 98 8.03 20.06 13.32
CA GLY A 98 7.70 19.17 12.23
C GLY A 98 8.81 18.17 11.88
N TYR A 99 8.48 17.17 11.07
CA TYR A 99 9.42 16.13 10.65
C TYR A 99 10.66 16.70 9.93
N PHE A 100 10.54 17.76 9.13
CA PHE A 100 11.67 18.42 8.47
C PHE A 100 12.65 19.07 9.45
N GLU A 101 12.16 19.53 10.59
CA GLU A 101 13.00 20.09 11.66
C GLU A 101 13.71 18.97 12.42
N VAL A 102 13.00 17.88 12.73
CA VAL A 102 13.55 16.72 13.45
C VAL A 102 14.58 15.96 12.60
N ALA A 103 14.34 15.88 11.28
CA ALA A 103 15.24 15.19 10.34
C ALA A 103 16.47 16.01 9.94
N ASN A 104 16.66 17.22 10.49
CA ASN A 104 17.76 18.10 10.12
C ASN A 104 19.13 17.42 10.32
N GLY A 105 20.01 17.50 9.32
CA GLY A 105 21.30 16.79 9.29
C GLY A 105 21.22 15.33 8.89
N GLY A 106 20.04 14.79 8.69
CA GLY A 106 19.77 13.39 8.38
C GLY A 106 19.05 13.13 7.06
N THR A 107 18.17 12.14 7.08
CA THR A 107 17.38 11.71 5.92
C THR A 107 15.90 11.63 6.30
N ILE A 108 15.03 12.20 5.48
CA ILE A 108 13.59 11.99 5.55
C ILE A 108 13.16 11.07 4.41
N PHE A 109 12.38 10.05 4.74
CA PHE A 109 11.72 9.18 3.78
C PHE A 109 10.22 9.50 3.74
N LEU A 110 9.73 9.89 2.57
CA LEU A 110 8.33 10.20 2.30
C LEU A 110 7.72 9.06 1.48
N ASP A 111 6.98 8.18 2.14
CA ASP A 111 6.22 7.14 1.43
C ASP A 111 4.88 7.69 0.93
N GLU A 112 4.40 7.15 -0.19
CA GLU A 112 3.16 7.55 -0.84
C GLU A 112 3.12 9.06 -1.13
N VAL A 113 4.25 9.62 -1.61
CA VAL A 113 4.38 11.06 -1.90
C VAL A 113 3.36 11.56 -2.93
N GLY A 114 2.81 10.66 -3.76
CA GLY A 114 1.75 10.96 -4.72
C GLY A 114 0.42 11.36 -4.10
N GLU A 115 0.21 11.05 -2.81
CA GLU A 115 -1.01 11.35 -2.06
C GLU A 115 -0.96 12.74 -1.36
N LEU A 116 0.16 13.47 -1.50
CA LEU A 116 0.30 14.81 -0.91
C LEU A 116 -0.68 15.81 -1.55
N PRO A 117 -1.39 16.63 -0.75
CA PRO A 117 -2.17 17.75 -1.27
C PRO A 117 -1.31 18.75 -2.05
N LEU A 118 -1.87 19.39 -3.07
CA LEU A 118 -1.15 20.36 -3.91
C LEU A 118 -0.49 21.49 -3.11
N THR A 119 -1.14 21.96 -2.03
CA THR A 119 -0.61 22.97 -1.12
C THR A 119 0.66 22.51 -0.42
N THR A 120 0.67 21.26 0.05
CA THR A 120 1.83 20.61 0.69
C THR A 120 2.95 20.38 -0.31
N GLN A 121 2.62 20.02 -1.56
CA GLN A 121 3.59 19.86 -2.64
C GLN A 121 4.39 21.14 -2.91
N VAL A 122 3.74 22.32 -2.89
CA VAL A 122 4.41 23.63 -3.03
C VAL A 122 5.42 23.85 -1.91
N ARG A 123 5.05 23.53 -0.68
CA ARG A 123 5.92 23.67 0.48
C ARG A 123 7.10 22.69 0.44
N LEU A 124 6.85 21.46 0.03
CA LEU A 124 7.90 20.44 -0.17
C LEU A 124 8.90 20.88 -1.23
N LEU A 125 8.42 21.43 -2.36
CA LEU A 125 9.30 21.96 -3.41
C LEU A 125 10.26 23.02 -2.86
N ARG A 126 9.76 23.96 -2.05
CA ARG A 126 10.62 24.97 -1.41
C ARG A 126 11.71 24.36 -0.54
N VAL A 127 11.38 23.30 0.22
CA VAL A 127 12.40 22.58 1.02
C VAL A 127 13.47 21.96 0.12
N LEU A 128 13.06 21.35 -1.00
CA LEU A 128 13.98 20.70 -1.94
C LEU A 128 14.87 21.68 -2.70
N GLU A 129 14.41 22.92 -2.94
CA GLU A 129 15.15 23.93 -3.70
C GLU A 129 16.08 24.77 -2.80
N THR A 130 15.55 25.27 -1.69
CA THR A 130 16.24 26.26 -0.86
C THR A 130 16.65 25.72 0.50
N GLY A 131 16.17 24.53 0.91
CA GLY A 131 16.34 24.02 2.25
C GLY A 131 15.54 24.82 3.30
N GLU A 132 14.51 25.56 2.89
CA GLU A 132 13.73 26.43 3.79
C GLU A 132 12.27 25.98 3.86
N PHE A 133 11.69 26.12 5.04
CA PHE A 133 10.26 25.93 5.29
C PHE A 133 9.74 26.93 6.30
N ILE A 134 8.40 27.04 6.39
CA ILE A 134 7.72 27.89 7.35
C ILE A 134 6.74 27.04 8.14
N ARG A 135 6.72 27.16 9.49
CA ARG A 135 5.73 26.50 10.33
C ARG A 135 4.33 27.02 10.04
N VAL A 136 3.32 26.19 10.31
CA VAL A 136 1.92 26.62 10.24
C VAL A 136 1.68 27.71 11.30
N GLY A 137 1.05 28.82 10.90
CA GLY A 137 0.82 29.97 11.79
C GLY A 137 2.03 30.89 11.99
N SER A 138 3.15 30.67 11.29
CA SER A 138 4.35 31.53 11.37
C SER A 138 4.61 32.22 10.02
N SER A 139 5.31 33.35 10.08
CA SER A 139 5.90 34.01 8.90
C SER A 139 7.43 33.83 8.82
N LYS A 140 8.04 33.20 9.83
CA LYS A 140 9.49 33.07 9.95
C LYS A 140 9.96 31.83 9.20
N ALA A 141 10.83 32.00 8.18
CA ALA A 141 11.49 30.91 7.51
C ALA A 141 12.49 30.19 8.42
N GLN A 142 12.50 28.88 8.37
CA GLN A 142 13.46 28.02 9.05
C GLN A 142 14.27 27.25 8.02
N LYS A 143 15.53 26.95 8.34
CA LYS A 143 16.44 26.19 7.47
C LYS A 143 16.55 24.74 7.94
N THR A 144 16.58 23.83 6.98
CA THR A 144 16.89 22.41 7.20
C THR A 144 17.90 21.92 6.17
N ASN A 145 18.79 21.06 6.63
CA ASN A 145 19.71 20.34 5.75
C ASN A 145 19.36 18.85 5.80
N VAL A 146 18.33 18.47 5.06
CA VAL A 146 17.80 17.10 5.06
C VAL A 146 17.91 16.51 3.66
N ARG A 147 18.32 15.24 3.58
CA ARG A 147 18.21 14.45 2.35
C ARG A 147 16.81 13.89 2.23
N VAL A 148 16.16 14.12 1.08
CA VAL A 148 14.81 13.62 0.82
C VAL A 148 14.88 12.37 -0.05
N VAL A 149 14.22 11.30 0.40
CA VAL A 149 13.96 10.07 -0.35
C VAL A 149 12.45 9.92 -0.42
N ALA A 150 11.90 9.81 -1.61
CA ALA A 150 10.47 9.67 -1.81
C ALA A 150 10.13 8.28 -2.38
N ALA A 151 8.97 7.73 -2.02
CA ALA A 151 8.43 6.55 -2.66
C ALA A 151 6.98 6.76 -3.11
N THR A 152 6.59 6.06 -4.16
CA THR A 152 5.24 6.12 -4.69
C THR A 152 4.84 4.79 -5.37
N ASN A 153 3.56 4.47 -5.31
CA ASN A 153 2.91 3.43 -6.09
C ASN A 153 2.13 4.00 -7.29
N VAL A 154 2.01 5.33 -7.35
CA VAL A 154 1.27 6.03 -8.41
C VAL A 154 2.15 6.21 -9.65
N GLN A 155 1.55 6.15 -10.83
CA GLN A 155 2.21 6.54 -12.07
C GLN A 155 2.32 8.07 -12.15
N MET A 156 3.45 8.61 -11.72
CA MET A 156 3.66 10.05 -11.50
C MET A 156 3.35 10.90 -12.72
N LEU A 157 3.75 10.46 -13.93
CA LEU A 157 3.46 11.20 -15.17
C LEU A 157 1.95 11.31 -15.45
N GLN A 158 1.17 10.29 -15.08
CA GLN A 158 -0.29 10.36 -15.18
C GLN A 158 -0.88 11.30 -14.13
N ALA A 159 -0.34 11.32 -12.90
CA ALA A 159 -0.75 12.24 -11.85
C ALA A 159 -0.46 13.70 -12.25
N VAL A 160 0.69 13.96 -12.88
CA VAL A 160 1.03 15.29 -13.46
C VAL A 160 0.04 15.65 -14.56
N ALA A 161 -0.25 14.75 -15.50
CA ALA A 161 -1.18 15.01 -16.60
C ALA A 161 -2.63 15.28 -16.09
N LYS A 162 -3.02 14.66 -14.97
CA LYS A 162 -4.32 14.90 -14.31
C LYS A 162 -4.33 16.16 -13.43
N GLY A 163 -3.21 16.83 -13.23
CA GLY A 163 -3.09 17.99 -12.36
C GLY A 163 -3.15 17.68 -10.85
N THR A 164 -3.07 16.41 -10.44
CA THR A 164 -3.04 16.00 -9.02
C THR A 164 -1.64 16.06 -8.43
N PHE A 165 -0.61 16.11 -9.28
CA PHE A 165 0.78 16.28 -8.86
C PHE A 165 1.47 17.36 -9.69
N ARG A 166 2.29 18.20 -9.06
CA ARG A 166 2.99 19.29 -9.73
C ARG A 166 4.17 18.75 -10.53
N GLU A 167 4.32 19.25 -11.74
CA GLU A 167 5.39 18.86 -12.66
C GLU A 167 6.78 19.26 -12.14
N ASP A 168 6.91 20.47 -11.56
CA ASP A 168 8.16 20.98 -10.99
C ASP A 168 8.66 20.12 -9.82
N LEU A 169 7.76 19.73 -8.92
CA LEU A 169 8.08 18.85 -7.82
C LEU A 169 8.47 17.44 -8.31
N TYR A 170 7.77 16.92 -9.33
CA TYR A 170 8.11 15.63 -9.92
C TYR A 170 9.55 15.62 -10.42
N TYR A 171 9.97 16.59 -11.23
CA TYR A 171 11.35 16.63 -11.73
C TYR A 171 12.38 16.81 -10.60
N ARG A 172 12.04 17.54 -9.56
CA ARG A 172 12.94 17.74 -8.43
C ARG A 172 13.12 16.48 -7.58
N LEU A 173 12.07 15.69 -7.39
CA LEU A 173 12.15 14.40 -6.69
C LEU A 173 12.78 13.31 -7.56
N ASN A 174 12.47 13.30 -8.85
CA ASN A 174 12.89 12.26 -9.80
C ASN A 174 14.33 12.47 -10.33
N THR A 175 15.22 13.01 -9.51
CA THR A 175 16.63 13.19 -9.88
C THR A 175 17.30 11.84 -10.13
N VAL A 176 17.03 10.85 -9.27
CA VAL A 176 17.46 9.46 -9.47
C VAL A 176 16.26 8.55 -9.31
N PRO A 177 15.67 8.06 -10.41
CA PRO A 177 14.60 7.07 -10.34
C PRO A 177 15.14 5.68 -10.01
N ILE A 178 14.46 5.00 -9.07
CA ILE A 178 14.72 3.60 -8.74
C ILE A 178 13.40 2.85 -8.86
N HIS A 179 13.37 1.86 -9.75
CA HIS A 179 12.20 1.03 -9.95
C HIS A 179 12.33 -0.30 -9.21
N VAL A 180 11.32 -0.63 -8.39
CA VAL A 180 11.19 -1.91 -7.71
C VAL A 180 10.19 -2.76 -8.48
N PRO A 181 10.62 -3.88 -9.08
CA PRO A 181 9.73 -4.71 -9.87
C PRO A 181 8.64 -5.34 -8.99
N PRO A 182 7.41 -5.47 -9.51
CA PRO A 182 6.34 -6.20 -8.84
C PRO A 182 6.67 -7.70 -8.75
N LEU A 183 6.02 -8.41 -7.83
CA LEU A 183 6.33 -9.81 -7.55
C LEU A 183 6.15 -10.74 -8.76
N ARG A 184 5.19 -10.45 -9.64
CA ARG A 184 4.98 -11.22 -10.90
C ARG A 184 6.15 -11.13 -11.88
N GLU A 185 7.01 -10.10 -11.79
CA GLU A 185 8.21 -9.92 -12.62
C GLU A 185 9.47 -10.53 -11.99
N ARG A 186 9.37 -11.09 -10.78
CA ARG A 186 10.44 -11.78 -10.07
C ARG A 186 9.97 -13.13 -9.54
N LYS A 187 9.55 -13.97 -10.49
CA LYS A 187 8.95 -15.29 -10.23
C LYS A 187 9.85 -16.22 -9.43
N GLU A 188 11.17 -16.12 -9.63
CA GLU A 188 12.18 -16.88 -8.89
C GLU A 188 12.20 -16.54 -7.38
N ASP A 189 11.75 -15.36 -7.00
CA ASP A 189 11.71 -14.92 -5.61
C ASP A 189 10.47 -15.41 -4.86
N ILE A 190 9.38 -15.77 -5.58
CA ILE A 190 8.08 -16.12 -4.99
C ILE A 190 8.21 -17.31 -4.03
N HIS A 191 8.83 -18.41 -4.50
CA HIS A 191 9.00 -19.60 -3.67
C HIS A 191 9.98 -19.38 -2.50
N LEU A 192 11.02 -18.57 -2.71
CA LEU A 192 11.96 -18.20 -1.65
C LEU A 192 11.25 -17.40 -0.54
N LEU A 193 10.42 -16.44 -0.92
CA LEU A 193 9.62 -15.63 0.01
C LEU A 193 8.59 -16.50 0.74
N PHE A 194 7.90 -17.40 0.03
CA PHE A 194 6.97 -18.35 0.66
C PHE A 194 7.67 -19.15 1.76
N ARG A 195 8.80 -19.78 1.45
CA ARG A 195 9.57 -20.58 2.42
C ARG A 195 10.00 -19.75 3.62
N PHE A 196 10.45 -18.53 3.38
CA PHE A 196 10.85 -17.64 4.46
C PHE A 196 9.68 -17.30 5.38
N PHE A 197 8.53 -16.91 4.84
CA PHE A 197 7.35 -16.59 5.64
C PHE A 197 6.78 -17.82 6.35
N ALA A 198 6.83 -18.99 5.72
CA ALA A 198 6.43 -20.25 6.36
C ALA A 198 7.32 -20.59 7.56
N GLN A 199 8.63 -20.36 7.47
CA GLN A 199 9.55 -20.53 8.60
C GLN A 199 9.32 -19.48 9.69
N GLU A 200 9.10 -18.21 9.33
CA GLU A 200 8.79 -17.14 10.28
C GLU A 200 7.49 -17.46 11.04
N ALA A 201 6.44 -17.88 10.36
CA ALA A 201 5.18 -18.28 10.95
C ALA A 201 5.33 -19.53 11.84
N ALA A 202 6.08 -20.54 11.39
CA ALA A 202 6.38 -21.74 12.16
C ALA A 202 7.06 -21.42 13.51
N ALA A 203 8.04 -20.52 13.48
CA ALA A 203 8.72 -20.06 14.69
C ALA A 203 7.78 -19.28 15.63
N ARG A 204 6.93 -18.44 15.07
CA ARG A 204 5.95 -17.61 15.83
C ARG A 204 4.89 -18.46 16.51
N TYR A 205 4.31 -19.40 15.78
CA TYR A 205 3.19 -20.23 16.24
C TYR A 205 3.61 -21.58 16.83
N LYS A 206 4.94 -21.86 16.91
CA LYS A 206 5.51 -23.11 17.41
C LYS A 206 4.93 -24.34 16.72
N ALA A 207 4.77 -24.27 15.41
CA ALA A 207 4.24 -25.32 14.55
C ALA A 207 5.26 -25.67 13.47
N PRO A 208 5.20 -26.85 12.85
CA PRO A 208 6.03 -27.17 11.69
C PRO A 208 5.76 -26.19 10.53
N PRO A 209 6.78 -25.82 9.74
CA PRO A 209 6.59 -24.93 8.60
C PRO A 209 5.74 -25.59 7.51
N LEU A 210 4.96 -24.77 6.80
CA LEU A 210 4.23 -25.20 5.61
C LEU A 210 5.19 -25.55 4.48
N THR A 211 4.86 -26.59 3.74
CA THR A 211 5.51 -27.00 2.50
C THR A 211 4.47 -27.03 1.38
N LEU A 212 4.91 -26.91 0.13
CA LEU A 212 4.03 -27.00 -1.03
C LEU A 212 4.34 -28.26 -1.83
N THR A 213 3.31 -28.90 -2.37
CA THR A 213 3.50 -29.87 -3.45
C THR A 213 4.07 -29.16 -4.68
N GLU A 214 4.72 -29.91 -5.60
CA GLU A 214 5.27 -29.32 -6.83
C GLU A 214 4.21 -28.61 -7.69
N GLU A 215 3.00 -29.13 -7.70
CA GLU A 215 1.88 -28.55 -8.44
C GLU A 215 1.41 -27.25 -7.79
N ALA A 216 1.28 -27.21 -6.45
CA ALA A 216 0.95 -26.01 -5.70
C ALA A 216 2.03 -24.94 -5.86
N GLN A 217 3.31 -25.32 -5.87
CA GLN A 217 4.41 -24.39 -6.12
C GLN A 217 4.30 -23.77 -7.52
N ARG A 218 4.01 -24.55 -8.55
CA ARG A 218 3.80 -24.03 -9.92
C ARG A 218 2.63 -23.05 -9.97
N MET A 219 1.52 -23.35 -9.30
CA MET A 219 0.37 -22.46 -9.19
C MET A 219 0.72 -21.16 -8.46
N LEU A 220 1.43 -21.24 -7.34
CA LEU A 220 1.89 -20.08 -6.57
C LEU A 220 2.75 -19.12 -7.44
N ILE A 221 3.68 -19.68 -8.25
CA ILE A 221 4.56 -18.92 -9.14
C ILE A 221 3.79 -18.30 -10.32
N ALA A 222 2.73 -18.97 -10.79
CA ALA A 222 1.92 -18.50 -11.90
C ALA A 222 0.95 -17.38 -11.51
N TYR A 223 0.60 -17.24 -10.24
CA TYR A 223 -0.35 -16.23 -9.77
C TYR A 223 0.19 -14.81 -9.92
N ARG A 224 -0.69 -13.84 -10.22
CA ARG A 224 -0.30 -12.45 -10.57
C ARG A 224 0.14 -11.59 -9.39
N TRP A 225 -0.25 -11.93 -8.18
CA TRP A 225 0.11 -11.22 -6.94
C TRP A 225 -0.19 -9.72 -6.97
N PRO A 226 -1.44 -9.27 -7.14
CA PRO A 226 -1.78 -7.85 -7.19
C PRO A 226 -1.38 -7.10 -5.91
N GLY A 227 -1.36 -7.75 -4.74
CA GLY A 227 -0.87 -7.20 -3.48
C GLY A 227 0.61 -7.52 -3.18
N ASN A 228 1.34 -8.07 -4.16
CA ASN A 228 2.78 -8.35 -4.09
C ASN A 228 3.20 -9.16 -2.84
N ILE A 229 4.32 -8.81 -2.21
CA ILE A 229 4.86 -9.50 -1.03
C ILE A 229 3.91 -9.42 0.17
N ARG A 230 3.17 -8.32 0.31
CA ARG A 230 2.20 -8.16 1.41
C ARG A 230 1.08 -9.20 1.32
N GLN A 231 0.56 -9.44 0.13
CA GLN A 231 -0.45 -10.47 -0.11
C GLN A 231 0.11 -11.89 0.12
N LEU A 232 1.30 -12.17 -0.41
CA LEU A 232 1.96 -13.46 -0.21
C LEU A 232 2.20 -13.76 1.28
N ARG A 233 2.69 -12.78 2.02
CA ARG A 233 2.90 -12.91 3.47
C ARG A 233 1.60 -13.21 4.21
N ASN A 234 0.54 -12.45 3.94
CA ASN A 234 -0.76 -12.65 4.56
C ASN A 234 -1.32 -14.04 4.27
N LEU A 235 -1.22 -14.50 3.02
CA LEU A 235 -1.65 -15.83 2.61
C LEU A 235 -0.91 -16.93 3.38
N VAL A 236 0.42 -16.83 3.46
CA VAL A 236 1.23 -17.82 4.19
C VAL A 236 0.92 -17.80 5.67
N GLU A 237 0.75 -16.63 6.27
CA GLU A 237 0.40 -16.48 7.69
C GLU A 237 -0.98 -17.08 7.98
N GLN A 238 -1.98 -16.80 7.13
CA GLN A 238 -3.33 -17.34 7.25
C GLN A 238 -3.33 -18.87 7.17
N MET A 239 -2.69 -19.45 6.15
CA MET A 239 -2.59 -20.90 6.02
C MET A 239 -1.83 -21.54 7.19
N SER A 240 -0.78 -20.88 7.69
CA SER A 240 0.01 -21.39 8.82
C SER A 240 -0.80 -21.53 10.11
N VAL A 241 -1.84 -20.73 10.29
CA VAL A 241 -2.73 -20.74 11.46
C VAL A 241 -3.89 -21.71 11.26
N ILE A 242 -4.47 -21.77 10.07
CA ILE A 242 -5.72 -22.49 9.81
C ILE A 242 -5.46 -23.96 9.46
N GLU A 243 -4.44 -24.22 8.61
CA GLU A 243 -4.22 -25.57 8.09
C GLU A 243 -3.57 -26.49 9.13
N GLN A 244 -4.18 -27.67 9.30
CA GLN A 244 -3.61 -28.72 10.15
C GLN A 244 -2.56 -29.55 9.37
N THR A 245 -2.84 -29.78 8.08
CA THR A 245 -1.91 -30.46 7.18
C THR A 245 -0.81 -29.49 6.75
N ARG A 246 0.44 -29.89 6.95
CA ARG A 246 1.58 -28.99 6.65
C ARG A 246 2.04 -29.04 5.21
N GLU A 247 1.64 -30.04 4.46
CA GLU A 247 1.83 -30.11 3.02
C GLU A 247 0.59 -29.56 2.32
N VAL A 248 0.73 -28.42 1.66
CA VAL A 248 -0.35 -27.71 0.97
C VAL A 248 -0.40 -28.17 -0.48
N ASP A 249 -1.52 -28.70 -0.90
CA ASP A 249 -1.80 -29.10 -2.27
C ASP A 249 -2.45 -27.95 -3.08
N VAL A 250 -2.70 -28.21 -4.37
CA VAL A 250 -3.30 -27.22 -5.28
C VAL A 250 -4.71 -26.82 -4.85
N LYS A 251 -5.49 -27.78 -4.32
CA LYS A 251 -6.87 -27.52 -3.91
C LYS A 251 -6.89 -26.57 -2.72
N THR A 252 -6.15 -26.89 -1.67
CA THR A 252 -6.00 -26.04 -0.48
C THR A 252 -5.48 -24.67 -0.87
N LEU A 253 -4.42 -24.58 -1.69
CA LEU A 253 -3.87 -23.29 -2.10
C LEU A 253 -4.91 -22.44 -2.86
N ARG A 254 -5.74 -23.05 -3.70
CA ARG A 254 -6.79 -22.37 -4.47
C ARG A 254 -7.84 -21.74 -3.56
N ASP A 255 -8.21 -22.40 -2.46
CA ASP A 255 -9.22 -21.89 -1.51
C ASP A 255 -8.77 -20.60 -0.82
N TYR A 256 -7.46 -20.35 -0.75
CA TYR A 256 -6.88 -19.12 -0.18
C TYR A 256 -6.52 -18.05 -1.21
N LEU A 257 -6.36 -18.42 -2.48
CA LEU A 257 -6.10 -17.44 -3.53
C LEU A 257 -7.43 -16.81 -3.97
N PRO A 258 -7.55 -15.47 -3.91
CA PRO A 258 -8.72 -14.81 -4.48
C PRO A 258 -8.90 -15.24 -5.95
N GLU A 259 -10.12 -15.57 -6.34
CA GLU A 259 -10.42 -15.79 -7.76
C GLU A 259 -9.96 -14.54 -8.53
N GLU A 260 -9.12 -14.76 -9.55
CA GLU A 260 -8.85 -13.70 -10.50
C GLU A 260 -10.20 -13.41 -11.20
N SER A 261 -10.92 -12.42 -10.70
CA SER A 261 -12.00 -11.84 -11.49
C SER A 261 -11.33 -11.37 -12.77
N THR A 262 -11.46 -12.17 -13.81
CA THR A 262 -11.29 -11.75 -15.20
C THR A 262 -12.44 -10.78 -15.48
N ALA A 263 -12.43 -9.64 -14.82
CA ALA A 263 -13.06 -8.45 -15.34
C ALA A 263 -12.29 -8.17 -16.62
N LEU A 264 -12.78 -8.75 -17.72
CA LEU A 264 -12.55 -8.24 -19.06
C LEU A 264 -12.86 -6.74 -18.95
N VAL A 265 -11.81 -5.93 -18.85
CA VAL A 265 -11.94 -4.51 -19.13
C VAL A 265 -12.32 -4.49 -20.62
N PRO A 266 -13.55 -4.17 -21.01
CA PRO A 266 -13.87 -4.01 -22.40
C PRO A 266 -12.95 -2.89 -22.89
N ALA A 267 -12.12 -3.19 -23.87
CA ALA A 267 -11.45 -2.18 -24.65
C ALA A 267 -12.53 -1.17 -25.07
N SER A 268 -12.37 0.06 -24.64
CA SER A 268 -13.27 1.16 -24.88
C SER A 268 -13.47 1.39 -26.38
N ALA A 269 -14.54 0.81 -26.94
CA ALA A 269 -15.22 1.39 -28.08
C ALA A 269 -16.28 2.32 -27.49
N GLY A 270 -16.24 3.59 -27.90
CA GLY A 270 -17.03 4.67 -27.33
C GLY A 270 -18.53 4.39 -27.28
N GLY A 271 -19.15 4.74 -26.19
CA GLY A 271 -20.59 4.70 -25.98
C GLY A 271 -20.89 4.55 -24.50
N GLY A 272 -21.41 5.62 -23.88
CA GLY A 272 -21.66 5.70 -22.47
C GLY A 272 -22.51 4.58 -21.90
N ILE A 273 -21.97 3.91 -20.91
CA ILE A 273 -22.74 3.19 -19.89
C ILE A 273 -22.14 3.65 -18.56
N GLU A 274 -22.98 4.33 -17.80
CA GLU A 274 -22.69 4.84 -16.46
C GLU A 274 -22.17 3.69 -15.60
N SER A 275 -20.95 3.82 -15.13
CA SER A 275 -20.40 2.95 -14.08
C SER A 275 -21.23 3.21 -12.83
N ILE A 276 -22.05 2.26 -12.44
CA ILE A 276 -22.73 2.25 -11.14
C ILE A 276 -21.63 2.36 -10.08
N SER A 277 -21.55 3.48 -9.40
CA SER A 277 -20.52 3.70 -8.39
C SER A 277 -20.72 2.73 -7.22
N GLU A 278 -19.62 2.31 -6.56
CA GLU A 278 -19.69 1.47 -5.35
C GLU A 278 -20.67 2.05 -4.30
N ARG A 279 -20.83 3.37 -4.28
CA ARG A 279 -21.82 4.06 -3.45
C ARG A 279 -23.27 3.70 -3.82
N GLU A 280 -23.60 3.59 -5.10
CA GLU A 280 -24.95 3.23 -5.53
C GLU A 280 -25.27 1.77 -5.21
N LEU A 281 -24.29 0.86 -5.30
CA LEU A 281 -24.44 -0.52 -4.85
C LEU A 281 -24.70 -0.60 -3.34
N ILE A 282 -23.96 0.16 -2.55
CA ILE A 282 -24.17 0.24 -1.10
C ILE A 282 -25.54 0.86 -0.77
N TYR A 283 -25.93 1.93 -1.46
CA TYR A 283 -27.27 2.53 -1.27
C TYR A 283 -28.39 1.58 -1.65
N LYS A 284 -28.23 0.81 -2.73
CA LYS A 284 -29.23 -0.19 -3.14
C LYS A 284 -29.34 -1.29 -2.09
N PHE A 285 -28.20 -1.82 -1.60
CA PHE A 285 -28.19 -2.84 -0.54
C PHE A 285 -28.80 -2.35 0.77
N LEU A 286 -28.52 -1.10 1.18
CA LEU A 286 -29.12 -0.47 2.36
C LEU A 286 -30.62 -0.22 2.18
N TYR A 287 -31.05 0.10 0.96
CA TYR A 287 -32.46 0.29 0.63
C TYR A 287 -33.23 -1.03 0.69
N ASP A 288 -32.67 -2.11 0.12
CA ASP A 288 -33.25 -3.45 0.16
C ASP A 288 -33.35 -3.97 1.61
N MET A 289 -32.28 -3.84 2.41
CA MET A 289 -32.33 -4.16 3.85
C MET A 289 -33.40 -3.37 4.63
N LYS A 290 -33.56 -2.07 4.33
CA LYS A 290 -34.57 -1.23 4.97
C LYS A 290 -35.98 -1.67 4.57
N SER A 291 -36.17 -2.09 3.32
CA SER A 291 -37.42 -2.63 2.81
C SER A 291 -37.79 -3.94 3.53
N ASP A 292 -36.83 -4.87 3.66
CA ASP A 292 -37.03 -6.14 4.33
C ASP A 292 -37.32 -5.97 5.83
N LEU A 293 -36.62 -5.05 6.50
CA LEU A 293 -36.86 -4.69 7.89
C LEU A 293 -38.29 -4.10 8.10
N ASN A 294 -38.75 -3.29 7.16
CA ASN A 294 -40.11 -2.74 7.23
C ASN A 294 -41.17 -3.82 6.98
N ALA A 295 -40.95 -4.74 6.04
CA ALA A 295 -41.84 -5.87 5.79
C ALA A 295 -41.90 -6.80 7.03
N LEU A 296 -40.76 -7.07 7.66
CA LEU A 296 -40.68 -7.88 8.90
C LEU A 296 -41.40 -7.17 10.07
N LYS A 297 -41.26 -5.84 10.20
CA LYS A 297 -41.98 -5.05 11.20
C LYS A 297 -43.49 -5.10 11.00
N GLU A 298 -43.96 -5.05 9.77
CA GLU A 298 -45.39 -5.18 9.45
C GLU A 298 -45.89 -6.59 9.78
N GLN A 299 -45.17 -7.62 9.44
CA GLN A 299 -45.51 -9.00 9.79
C GLN A 299 -45.57 -9.21 11.31
N VAL A 300 -44.60 -8.70 12.06
CA VAL A 300 -44.63 -8.76 13.53
C VAL A 300 -45.82 -7.98 14.12
N ARG A 301 -46.14 -6.81 13.55
CA ARG A 301 -47.30 -6.02 13.96
C ARG A 301 -48.63 -6.73 13.70
N SER A 302 -48.81 -7.38 12.56
CA SER A 302 -49.98 -8.17 12.22
C SER A 302 -50.16 -9.40 13.15
N LEU A 303 -49.03 -10.07 13.51
CA LEU A 303 -49.01 -11.17 14.45
C LEU A 303 -49.43 -10.73 15.88
N VAL A 304 -48.95 -9.56 16.33
CA VAL A 304 -49.28 -8.99 17.64
C VAL A 304 -50.73 -8.47 17.68
N ALA A 305 -51.25 -8.01 16.53
CA ALA A 305 -52.61 -7.46 16.44
C ALA A 305 -53.72 -8.53 16.20
N GLY A 306 -53.37 -9.82 16.09
CA GLY A 306 -54.33 -10.92 15.95
C GLY A 306 -55.14 -10.92 14.65
N GLN A 307 -54.64 -10.27 13.58
CA GLN A 307 -55.31 -10.25 12.30
C GLN A 307 -54.86 -11.38 11.36
N PRO A 308 -55.71 -12.01 10.54
CA PRO A 308 -55.33 -13.09 9.64
C PRO A 308 -54.38 -12.58 8.56
N MET A 309 -53.30 -13.35 8.31
CA MET A 309 -52.26 -13.04 7.34
C MET A 309 -52.81 -12.95 5.92
N PRO A 310 -52.42 -11.91 5.14
CA PRO A 310 -52.55 -11.95 3.68
C PRO A 310 -51.62 -13.03 3.13
N ALA A 311 -52.12 -13.83 2.15
CA ALA A 311 -51.39 -14.93 1.55
C ALA A 311 -50.05 -14.46 0.98
N ALA A 312 -48.95 -15.02 1.53
CA ALA A 312 -47.59 -14.76 1.06
C ALA A 312 -47.43 -15.29 -0.35
N THR A 313 -47.11 -14.43 -1.30
CA THR A 313 -46.54 -14.79 -2.58
C THR A 313 -45.14 -15.35 -2.33
N MET A 314 -45.00 -16.68 -2.38
CA MET A 314 -43.72 -17.34 -2.31
C MET A 314 -42.81 -16.90 -3.47
N PRO A 315 -41.52 -16.59 -3.22
CA PRO A 315 -40.57 -16.39 -4.30
C PRO A 315 -40.40 -17.70 -5.10
N PRO A 316 -40.07 -17.65 -6.39
CA PRO A 316 -39.93 -18.84 -7.22
C PRO A 316 -38.77 -19.70 -6.71
N VAL A 317 -39.12 -20.95 -6.31
CA VAL A 317 -38.17 -22.00 -5.98
C VAL A 317 -37.42 -22.40 -7.25
N TYR A 318 -36.11 -22.22 -7.28
CA TYR A 318 -35.25 -22.81 -8.32
C TYR A 318 -35.38 -24.34 -8.26
N ARG A 319 -35.99 -24.92 -9.28
CA ARG A 319 -35.94 -26.36 -9.52
C ARG A 319 -34.55 -26.71 -10.08
N GLU A 320 -33.75 -27.43 -9.30
CA GLU A 320 -32.64 -28.19 -9.83
C GLU A 320 -33.20 -29.30 -10.72
N GLU A 321 -32.98 -29.22 -12.03
CA GLU A 321 -33.14 -30.33 -12.93
C GLU A 321 -31.88 -31.22 -12.83
N LEU A 322 -32.02 -32.35 -12.13
CA LEU A 322 -31.16 -33.52 -12.25
C LEU A 322 -31.28 -34.08 -13.69
N TYR A 323 -30.22 -34.02 -14.45
CA TYR A 323 -30.02 -34.88 -15.62
C TYR A 323 -29.05 -36.01 -15.29
N ILE A 324 -29.58 -37.21 -15.57
CA ILE A 324 -28.97 -38.53 -15.45
C ILE A 324 -27.73 -38.68 -16.35
#